data_a620875c1c04d559b060882e8342cb68
#
_entry.id   a620875c1c04d559b060882e8342cb68
#
_cell.length_a   1.000
_cell.length_b   1.000
_cell.length_c   1.000
_cell.angle_alpha   90.00
_cell.angle_beta   90.00
_cell.angle_gamma   90.00
#
_symmetry.space_group_name_H-M   'P 1'
#
loop_
_entity.id
_entity.type
_entity.pdbx_description
1 polymer ?
#
loop_
_entity_poly.entity_id
_entity_poly.type
_entity_poly.pdbx_seq_one_letter_code
_entity_poly.pdbx_strand_id
1 'polypeptide(L)'
;MEIVDIVDASDKVIGTEDKESARQKGLMTRVAFIILLNAKNELYLQQRKSTKKTYPLYWSGSAAGHVQSGESYLQAALRETQEELGVKPTLQEIGKFTSEADKEIVTVFIGRSEGPYTLEEAAIEQAENYSLEQLHAAAANLPMTSYLTATIPMVEAFLAPVD
;
A
#
# COMPACT_ATOMS: atom_id res chain seq x y z
N MET A 1 -17.79 -3.98 -10.29
CA MET A 1 -17.08 -2.96 -11.09
C MET A 1 -16.62 -1.83 -10.17
N GLU A 2 -15.32 -1.57 -10.17
CA GLU A 2 -14.76 -0.51 -9.33
C GLU A 2 -14.46 0.71 -10.18
N ILE A 3 -15.08 1.84 -9.86
CA ILE A 3 -14.90 3.10 -10.59
C ILE A 3 -13.84 3.92 -9.84
N VAL A 4 -12.83 4.39 -10.57
CA VAL A 4 -11.72 5.17 -10.02
C VAL A 4 -11.65 6.54 -10.67
N ASP A 5 -11.07 7.50 -9.95
CA ASP A 5 -10.76 8.80 -10.51
C ASP A 5 -9.53 8.69 -11.41
N ILE A 6 -9.57 9.36 -12.54
CA ILE A 6 -8.42 9.53 -13.43
C ILE A 6 -7.80 10.88 -13.10
N VAL A 7 -6.48 10.93 -12.99
CA VAL A 7 -5.76 12.15 -12.59
C VAL A 7 -4.69 12.53 -13.59
N ASP A 8 -4.29 13.79 -13.57
CA ASP A 8 -3.16 14.28 -14.35
C ASP A 8 -1.86 14.13 -13.53
N ALA A 9 -0.73 14.55 -14.09
CA ALA A 9 0.58 14.44 -13.43
C ALA A 9 0.68 15.24 -12.14
N SER A 10 -0.21 16.21 -11.93
CA SER A 10 -0.30 17.02 -10.70
C SER A 10 -1.29 16.46 -9.68
N ASP A 11 -1.76 15.23 -9.91
CA ASP A 11 -2.73 14.56 -9.04
C ASP A 11 -4.09 15.26 -8.98
N LYS A 12 -4.46 15.92 -10.07
CA LYS A 12 -5.75 16.57 -10.19
C LYS A 12 -6.72 15.66 -10.94
N VAL A 13 -7.92 15.48 -10.41
CA VAL A 13 -8.96 14.66 -11.06
C VAL A 13 -9.39 15.28 -12.38
N ILE A 14 -9.29 14.50 -13.46
CA ILE A 14 -9.66 14.92 -14.81
C ILE A 14 -10.75 14.03 -15.43
N GLY A 15 -11.19 13.01 -14.73
CA GLY A 15 -12.25 12.12 -15.21
C GLY A 15 -12.42 10.92 -14.30
N THR A 16 -13.25 9.99 -14.74
CA THR A 16 -13.48 8.72 -14.04
C THR A 16 -13.50 7.58 -15.06
N GLU A 17 -13.18 6.38 -14.62
CA GLU A 17 -13.17 5.20 -15.47
C GLU A 17 -13.31 3.95 -14.60
N ASP A 18 -13.79 2.86 -15.18
CA ASP A 18 -13.66 1.55 -14.58
C ASP A 18 -12.17 1.20 -14.42
N LYS A 19 -11.81 0.65 -13.28
CA LYS A 19 -10.40 0.38 -12.93
C LYS A 19 -9.68 -0.47 -13.99
N GLU A 20 -10.31 -1.53 -14.47
CA GLU A 20 -9.69 -2.38 -15.47
C GLU A 20 -9.51 -1.67 -16.80
N SER A 21 -10.51 -0.89 -17.23
CA SER A 21 -10.43 -0.07 -18.45
C SER A 21 -9.33 0.99 -18.32
N ALA A 22 -9.21 1.62 -17.16
CA ALA A 22 -8.16 2.61 -16.91
C ALA A 22 -6.77 1.98 -17.06
N ARG A 23 -6.59 0.78 -16.52
CA ARG A 23 -5.32 0.04 -16.64
C ARG A 23 -5.02 -0.28 -18.12
N GLN A 24 -6.01 -0.79 -18.86
CA GLN A 24 -5.84 -1.13 -20.26
C GLN A 24 -5.50 0.09 -21.13
N LYS A 25 -6.08 1.24 -20.80
CA LYS A 25 -5.84 2.50 -21.53
C LYS A 25 -4.60 3.24 -21.07
N GLY A 26 -3.91 2.75 -20.03
CA GLY A 26 -2.72 3.40 -19.48
C GLY A 26 -3.02 4.76 -18.85
N LEU A 27 -4.17 4.90 -18.21
CA LEU A 27 -4.57 6.14 -17.55
C LEU A 27 -4.05 6.19 -16.11
N MET A 28 -3.68 7.39 -15.67
CA MET A 28 -3.13 7.60 -14.32
C MET A 28 -4.24 7.52 -13.28
N THR A 29 -4.05 6.65 -12.26
CA THR A 29 -4.98 6.46 -11.16
C THR A 29 -4.29 6.69 -9.82
N ARG A 30 -5.04 6.59 -8.73
CA ARG A 30 -4.54 6.81 -7.36
C ARG A 30 -4.54 5.51 -6.57
N VAL A 31 -3.50 5.31 -5.77
CA VAL A 31 -3.38 4.15 -4.87
C VAL A 31 -3.05 4.65 -3.47
N ALA A 32 -3.70 4.07 -2.46
CA ALA A 32 -3.33 4.23 -1.07
C ALA A 32 -2.49 3.02 -0.65
N PHE A 33 -1.34 3.26 -0.03
CA PHE A 33 -0.41 2.22 0.40
C PHE A 33 -0.15 2.40 1.89
N ILE A 34 -0.38 1.35 2.69
CA ILE A 34 -0.42 1.46 4.15
C ILE A 34 0.66 0.59 4.79
N ILE A 35 1.38 1.16 5.76
CA ILE A 35 2.31 0.44 6.63
C ILE A 35 1.79 0.54 8.06
N LEU A 36 1.61 -0.60 8.71
CA LEU A 36 1.26 -0.67 10.13
C LEU A 36 2.48 -1.12 10.92
N LEU A 37 2.78 -0.36 11.97
CA LEU A 37 3.88 -0.65 12.89
C LEU A 37 3.32 -1.18 14.21
N ASN A 38 4.02 -2.16 14.80
CA ASN A 38 3.74 -2.57 16.17
C ASN A 38 4.56 -1.73 17.16
N ALA A 39 4.48 -2.04 18.47
CA ALA A 39 5.19 -1.31 19.52
C ALA A 39 6.71 -1.40 19.38
N LYS A 40 7.21 -2.40 18.67
CA LYS A 40 8.66 -2.59 18.43
C LYS A 40 9.12 -1.93 17.13
N ASN A 41 8.27 -1.14 16.49
CA ASN A 41 8.53 -0.52 15.19
C ASN A 41 8.79 -1.53 14.06
N GLU A 42 8.24 -2.72 14.18
CA GLU A 42 8.26 -3.70 13.11
C GLU A 42 7.09 -3.41 12.15
N LEU A 43 7.32 -3.61 10.86
CA LEU A 43 6.33 -3.42 9.82
C LEU A 43 5.54 -4.71 9.63
N TYR A 44 4.21 -4.61 9.67
CA TYR A 44 3.34 -5.74 9.37
C TYR A 44 3.16 -5.82 7.86
N LEU A 45 3.79 -6.81 7.23
CA LEU A 45 3.80 -6.95 5.77
C LEU A 45 2.98 -8.14 5.33
N GLN A 46 2.29 -8.01 4.20
CA GLN A 46 1.54 -9.11 3.61
C GLN A 46 2.29 -9.71 2.42
N GLN A 47 2.18 -11.02 2.28
CA GLN A 47 2.59 -11.72 1.06
C GLN A 47 1.38 -11.87 0.16
N ARG A 48 1.50 -11.45 -1.08
CA ARG A 48 0.42 -11.48 -2.06
C ARG A 48 0.10 -12.93 -2.42
N LYS A 49 -1.19 -13.21 -2.59
CA LYS A 49 -1.68 -14.55 -2.96
C LYS A 49 -1.04 -15.01 -4.29
N SER A 50 -0.82 -16.31 -4.42
CA SER A 50 -0.26 -16.90 -5.65
C SER A 50 -1.16 -16.69 -6.87
N THR A 51 -2.44 -16.42 -6.65
CA THR A 51 -3.44 -16.19 -7.71
C THR A 51 -3.49 -14.75 -8.22
N LYS A 52 -2.71 -13.84 -7.63
CA LYS A 52 -2.66 -12.45 -8.08
C LYS A 52 -2.01 -12.34 -9.45
N LYS A 53 -2.56 -11.47 -10.31
CA LYS A 53 -2.04 -11.24 -11.66
C LYS A 53 -0.69 -10.53 -11.67
N THR A 54 -0.48 -9.65 -10.67
CA THR A 54 0.77 -8.91 -10.55
C THR A 54 1.45 -9.27 -9.24
N TYR A 55 2.78 -9.50 -9.29
CA TYR A 55 3.61 -9.81 -8.14
C TYR A 55 3.07 -10.97 -7.28
N PRO A 56 2.69 -12.14 -7.86
CA PRO A 56 2.24 -13.27 -7.04
C PRO A 56 3.35 -13.69 -6.06
N LEU A 57 2.98 -13.95 -4.81
CA LEU A 57 3.89 -14.35 -3.72
C LEU A 57 4.96 -13.32 -3.34
N TYR A 58 4.87 -12.10 -3.85
CA TYR A 58 5.75 -11.01 -3.41
C TYR A 58 5.21 -10.42 -2.11
N TRP A 59 6.14 -9.91 -1.29
CA TRP A 59 5.80 -9.18 -0.07
C TRP A 59 5.53 -7.72 -0.40
N SER A 60 4.54 -7.16 0.25
CA SER A 60 4.10 -5.79 0.04
C SER A 60 3.77 -5.14 1.39
N GLY A 61 3.25 -3.91 1.36
CA GLY A 61 2.83 -3.22 2.57
C GLY A 61 1.75 -3.95 3.34
N SER A 62 1.32 -3.38 4.46
CA SER A 62 0.28 -3.98 5.29
C SER A 62 -1.03 -4.12 4.52
N ALA A 63 -1.43 -3.07 3.80
CA ALA A 63 -2.61 -3.05 2.94
C ALA A 63 -2.39 -2.04 1.82
N ALA A 64 -3.12 -2.21 0.72
CA ALA A 64 -3.06 -1.28 -0.41
C ALA A 64 -4.26 -1.46 -1.31
N GLY A 65 -4.64 -0.40 -2.01
CA GLY A 65 -5.69 -0.48 -3.01
C GLY A 65 -5.96 0.84 -3.69
N HIS A 66 -6.71 0.76 -4.77
CA HIS A 66 -7.08 1.94 -5.55
C HIS A 66 -8.04 2.85 -4.79
N VAL A 67 -7.84 4.15 -4.97
CA VAL A 67 -8.79 5.17 -4.49
C VAL A 67 -9.99 5.14 -5.44
N GLN A 68 -11.16 4.86 -4.91
CA GLN A 68 -12.39 4.84 -5.69
C GLN A 68 -12.86 6.28 -5.97
N SER A 69 -13.65 6.44 -7.02
CA SER A 69 -14.17 7.74 -7.40
C SER A 69 -14.90 8.40 -6.22
N GLY A 70 -14.53 9.63 -5.91
CA GLY A 70 -15.11 10.39 -4.80
C GLY A 70 -14.47 10.16 -3.45
N GLU A 71 -13.57 9.18 -3.32
CA GLU A 71 -12.82 8.98 -2.07
C GLU A 71 -11.60 9.90 -2.00
N SER A 72 -11.23 10.30 -0.78
CA SER A 72 -9.90 10.83 -0.54
C SER A 72 -8.92 9.67 -0.39
N TYR A 73 -7.62 9.95 -0.48
CA TYR A 73 -6.59 8.93 -0.20
C TYR A 73 -6.78 8.32 1.20
N LEU A 74 -7.07 9.15 2.22
CA LEU A 74 -7.25 8.65 3.58
C LEU A 74 -8.47 7.73 3.69
N GLN A 75 -9.58 8.08 3.06
CA GLN A 75 -10.78 7.24 3.06
C GLN A 75 -10.49 5.88 2.42
N ALA A 76 -9.78 5.88 1.30
CA ALA A 76 -9.38 4.63 0.63
C ALA A 76 -8.44 3.81 1.52
N ALA A 77 -7.47 4.46 2.17
CA ALA A 77 -6.53 3.79 3.06
C ALA A 77 -7.25 3.10 4.23
N LEU A 78 -8.20 3.78 4.85
CA LEU A 78 -8.97 3.21 5.95
C LEU A 78 -9.85 2.05 5.48
N ARG A 79 -10.50 2.19 4.33
CA ARG A 79 -11.34 1.15 3.75
C ARG A 79 -10.53 -0.10 3.41
N GLU A 80 -9.42 0.06 2.71
CA GLU A 80 -8.56 -1.06 2.31
C GLU A 80 -7.96 -1.77 3.53
N THR A 81 -7.56 -1.03 4.55
CA THR A 81 -7.03 -1.61 5.77
C THR A 81 -8.08 -2.47 6.47
N GLN A 82 -9.32 -2.00 6.53
CA GLN A 82 -10.41 -2.75 7.12
C GLN A 82 -10.75 -3.98 6.29
N GLU A 83 -10.84 -3.84 4.96
CA GLU A 83 -11.16 -4.96 4.07
C GLU A 83 -10.10 -6.06 4.13
N GLU A 84 -8.83 -5.69 4.08
CA GLU A 84 -7.73 -6.66 3.99
C GLU A 84 -7.30 -7.22 5.33
N LEU A 85 -7.35 -6.43 6.40
CA LEU A 85 -6.79 -6.80 7.70
C LEU A 85 -7.78 -6.79 8.86
N GLY A 86 -8.98 -6.26 8.66
CA GLY A 86 -10.02 -6.26 9.69
C GLY A 86 -9.79 -5.27 10.84
N VAL A 87 -8.95 -4.26 10.65
CA VAL A 87 -8.67 -3.26 11.69
C VAL A 87 -8.93 -1.83 11.18
N LYS A 88 -9.14 -0.92 12.13
CA LYS A 88 -9.42 0.49 11.86
C LYS A 88 -8.44 1.40 12.63
N PRO A 89 -7.16 1.41 12.27
CA PRO A 89 -6.18 2.23 12.98
C PRO A 89 -6.31 3.71 12.60
N THR A 90 -5.69 4.57 13.39
CA THR A 90 -5.46 5.96 12.98
C THR A 90 -4.29 5.96 12.00
N LEU A 91 -4.48 6.59 10.85
CA LEU A 91 -3.47 6.65 9.79
C LEU A 91 -2.99 8.08 9.56
N GLN A 92 -1.69 8.21 9.29
CA GLN A 92 -1.02 9.48 9.00
C GLN A 92 -0.32 9.37 7.67
N GLU A 93 -0.53 10.36 6.80
CA GLU A 93 0.19 10.40 5.52
C GLU A 93 1.66 10.74 5.77
N ILE A 94 2.58 9.98 5.17
CA ILE A 94 4.03 10.22 5.31
C ILE A 94 4.73 10.54 3.99
N GLY A 95 4.05 10.42 2.87
CA GLY A 95 4.63 10.79 1.58
C GLY A 95 3.83 10.29 0.40
N LYS A 96 4.33 10.64 -0.78
CA LYS A 96 3.68 10.34 -2.04
C LYS A 96 4.75 10.11 -3.10
N PHE A 97 4.51 9.18 -4.02
CA PHE A 97 5.38 8.98 -5.17
C PHE A 97 4.55 8.57 -6.38
N THR A 98 5.12 8.68 -7.57
CA THR A 98 4.47 8.28 -8.81
C THR A 98 5.18 7.06 -9.39
N SER A 99 4.40 6.03 -9.74
CA SER A 99 4.87 4.90 -10.52
C SER A 99 4.50 5.14 -11.97
N GLU A 100 5.50 5.49 -12.80
CA GLU A 100 5.27 5.70 -14.23
C GLU A 100 4.98 4.37 -14.93
N ALA A 101 5.60 3.28 -14.47
CA ALA A 101 5.37 1.95 -15.04
C ALA A 101 3.93 1.50 -14.87
N ASP A 102 3.34 1.72 -13.71
CA ASP A 102 1.99 1.29 -13.39
C ASP A 102 0.93 2.38 -13.62
N LYS A 103 1.37 3.59 -13.94
CA LYS A 103 0.49 4.76 -14.10
C LYS A 103 -0.34 5.00 -12.86
N GLU A 104 0.35 5.10 -11.71
CA GLU A 104 -0.30 5.30 -10.41
C GLU A 104 0.43 6.35 -9.58
N ILE A 105 -0.34 7.23 -8.96
CA ILE A 105 0.16 8.12 -7.92
C ILE A 105 -0.18 7.46 -6.59
N VAL A 106 0.86 7.18 -5.80
CA VAL A 106 0.75 6.40 -4.57
C VAL A 106 0.96 7.30 -3.37
N THR A 107 -0.02 7.36 -2.48
CA THR A 107 0.12 8.06 -1.20
C THR A 107 0.31 7.03 -0.11
N VAL A 108 1.35 7.21 0.70
CA VAL A 108 1.75 6.27 1.75
C VAL A 108 1.26 6.76 3.10
N PHE A 109 0.61 5.87 3.82
CA PHE A 109 0.10 6.11 5.18
C PHE A 109 0.78 5.18 6.16
N ILE A 110 0.97 5.64 7.38
CA ILE A 110 1.51 4.86 8.47
C ILE A 110 0.55 4.91 9.65
N GLY A 111 0.44 3.79 10.37
CA GLY A 111 -0.35 3.70 11.60
C GLY A 111 0.26 2.69 12.53
N ARG A 112 -0.29 2.60 13.74
CA ARG A 112 0.16 1.65 14.75
C ARG A 112 -0.96 0.69 15.09
N SER A 113 -0.64 -0.59 15.13
CA SER A 113 -1.60 -1.65 15.45
C SER A 113 -0.86 -2.88 15.95
N GLU A 114 -1.42 -3.49 16.98
CA GLU A 114 -0.94 -4.79 17.48
C GLU A 114 -1.83 -5.94 16.98
N GLY A 115 -2.82 -5.62 16.17
CA GLY A 115 -3.84 -6.59 15.80
C GLY A 115 -4.85 -6.81 16.93
N PRO A 116 -5.53 -7.98 16.98
CA PRO A 116 -5.38 -9.09 16.05
C PRO A 116 -5.91 -8.76 14.65
N TYR A 117 -5.39 -9.47 13.66
CA TYR A 117 -5.78 -9.25 12.26
C TYR A 117 -6.63 -10.40 11.74
N THR A 118 -7.56 -10.07 10.83
CA THR A 118 -8.30 -11.04 10.04
C THR A 118 -7.93 -10.81 8.58
N LEU A 119 -7.15 -11.72 8.02
CA LEU A 119 -6.62 -11.56 6.67
C LEU A 119 -7.66 -11.90 5.61
N GLU A 120 -7.73 -11.10 4.55
CA GLU A 120 -8.57 -11.37 3.38
C GLU A 120 -7.95 -12.53 2.59
N GLU A 121 -8.52 -13.72 2.74
CA GLU A 121 -7.98 -14.96 2.17
C GLU A 121 -7.83 -14.92 0.64
N ALA A 122 -8.71 -14.22 -0.05
CA ALA A 122 -8.64 -14.12 -1.50
C ALA A 122 -7.45 -13.30 -2.00
N ALA A 123 -6.89 -12.45 -1.16
CA ALA A 123 -5.84 -11.50 -1.55
C ALA A 123 -4.48 -11.79 -0.91
N ILE A 124 -4.47 -12.37 0.29
CA ILE A 124 -3.28 -12.48 1.14
C ILE A 124 -2.93 -13.93 1.42
N GLU A 125 -1.68 -14.32 1.11
CA GLU A 125 -1.15 -15.65 1.40
C GLU A 125 -0.85 -15.79 2.89
N GLN A 126 -0.10 -14.83 3.43
CA GLN A 126 0.27 -14.75 4.83
C GLN A 126 0.74 -13.32 5.15
N ALA A 127 0.94 -13.03 6.43
CA ALA A 127 1.47 -11.75 6.87
C ALA A 127 2.38 -11.96 8.09
N GLU A 128 3.41 -11.14 8.20
CA GLU A 128 4.40 -11.22 9.28
C GLU A 128 4.94 -9.83 9.62
N ASN A 129 5.44 -9.69 10.84
CA ASN A 129 6.14 -8.49 11.28
C ASN A 129 7.63 -8.59 10.90
N TYR A 130 8.16 -7.50 10.32
CA TYR A 130 9.58 -7.39 9.98
C TYR A 130 10.13 -6.09 10.53
N SER A 131 11.29 -6.17 11.20
CA SER A 131 12.04 -4.97 11.54
C SER A 131 12.73 -4.41 10.30
N LEU A 132 13.11 -3.12 10.32
CA LEU A 132 13.89 -2.54 9.24
C LEU A 132 15.21 -3.28 9.05
N GLU A 133 15.85 -3.70 10.15
CA GLU A 133 17.08 -4.47 10.10
C GLU A 133 16.89 -5.79 9.36
N GLN A 134 15.79 -6.50 9.65
CA GLN A 134 15.45 -7.74 8.96
C GLN A 134 15.22 -7.51 7.46
N LEU A 135 14.53 -6.42 7.10
CA LEU A 135 14.26 -6.10 5.70
C LEU A 135 15.54 -5.79 4.93
N HIS A 136 16.48 -5.07 5.55
CA HIS A 136 17.77 -4.81 4.92
C HIS A 136 18.59 -6.08 4.75
N ALA A 137 18.61 -6.95 5.76
CA ALA A 137 19.33 -8.21 5.69
C ALA A 137 18.72 -9.17 4.66
N ALA A 138 17.40 -9.15 4.49
CA ALA A 138 16.68 -10.05 3.60
C ALA A 138 16.51 -9.50 2.17
N ALA A 139 16.94 -8.28 1.89
CA ALA A 139 16.67 -7.59 0.63
C ALA A 139 17.05 -8.38 -0.62
N ALA A 140 18.09 -9.21 -0.54
CA ALA A 140 18.53 -10.04 -1.66
C ALA A 140 17.67 -11.31 -1.85
N ASN A 141 16.94 -11.75 -0.83
CA ASN A 141 16.25 -13.05 -0.81
C ASN A 141 14.74 -12.95 -0.65
N LEU A 142 14.24 -11.80 -0.17
CA LEU A 142 12.81 -11.58 0.03
C LEU A 142 12.24 -10.83 -1.16
N PRO A 143 11.38 -11.47 -1.97
CA PRO A 143 10.80 -10.76 -3.12
C PRO A 143 9.84 -9.70 -2.61
N MET A 144 10.15 -8.43 -2.89
CA MET A 144 9.36 -7.27 -2.48
C MET A 144 8.81 -6.54 -3.70
N THR A 145 7.55 -6.06 -3.60
CA THR A 145 6.99 -5.22 -4.64
C THR A 145 7.78 -3.91 -4.74
N SER A 146 7.76 -3.27 -5.90
CA SER A 146 8.41 -1.97 -6.09
C SER A 146 7.85 -0.91 -5.14
N TYR A 147 6.56 -0.98 -4.80
CA TYR A 147 5.93 -0.04 -3.87
C TYR A 147 6.48 -0.21 -2.46
N LEU A 148 6.67 -1.44 -2.00
CA LEU A 148 7.28 -1.68 -0.69
C LEU A 148 8.72 -1.17 -0.67
N THR A 149 9.49 -1.48 -1.71
CA THR A 149 10.88 -1.02 -1.82
C THR A 149 10.96 0.51 -1.77
N ALA A 150 10.07 1.21 -2.47
CA ALA A 150 10.02 2.67 -2.48
C ALA A 150 9.59 3.24 -1.12
N THR A 151 8.78 2.50 -0.37
CA THR A 151 8.23 2.96 0.91
C THR A 151 9.19 2.80 2.08
N ILE A 152 10.07 1.80 2.06
CA ILE A 152 11.00 1.53 3.18
C ILE A 152 11.79 2.79 3.59
N PRO A 153 12.42 3.56 2.67
CA PRO A 153 13.13 4.79 3.08
C PRO A 153 12.22 5.83 3.72
N MET A 154 10.95 5.88 3.33
CA MET A 154 9.96 6.80 3.93
C MET A 154 9.66 6.41 5.37
N VAL A 155 9.55 5.12 5.65
CA VAL A 155 9.35 4.59 7.01
C VAL A 155 10.59 4.87 7.86
N GLU A 156 11.79 4.66 7.31
CA GLU A 156 13.05 4.95 7.99
C GLU A 156 13.10 6.43 8.40
N ALA A 157 12.76 7.34 7.50
CA ALA A 157 12.72 8.77 7.79
C ALA A 157 11.70 9.10 8.88
N PHE A 158 10.53 8.45 8.84
CA PHE A 158 9.49 8.65 9.85
C PHE A 158 9.95 8.21 11.24
N LEU A 159 10.70 7.12 11.32
CA LEU A 159 11.19 6.57 12.59
C LEU A 159 12.53 7.15 13.03
N ALA A 160 13.18 7.97 12.19
CA ALA A 160 14.47 8.57 12.54
C ALA A 160 14.32 9.51 13.75
N PRO A 161 15.32 9.50 14.67
CA PRO A 161 15.28 10.43 15.80
C PRO A 161 15.25 11.88 15.31
N VAL A 162 14.47 12.72 16.01
CA VAL A 162 14.42 14.16 15.75
C VAL A 162 15.50 14.81 16.62
N ASP A 163 16.42 15.53 15.98
CA ASP A 163 17.50 16.25 16.65
C ASP A 163 17.01 17.61 17.17
#